data_322b1becc7f6a95f39ae781e0ce16d37
#
_entry.id   322b1becc7f6a95f39ae781e0ce16d37
#
_cell.length_a   1.000
_cell.length_b   1.000
_cell.length_c   1.000
_cell.angle_alpha   90.00
_cell.angle_beta   90.00
_cell.angle_gamma   90.00
#
_symmetry.space_group_name_H-M   'P 1'
#
loop_
_entity.id
_entity.type
_entity.pdbx_description
1 polymer ?
#
loop_
_entity_poly.entity_id
_entity_poly.type
_entity_poly.pdbx_seq_one_letter_code
_entity_poly.pdbx_strand_id
1 'polypeptide(L)'
;LADGNKLFLSGGDSAILFVEADGVTRRIWGAYRYDDYEKITFRAGFTVDGEAVLYYGKPSGDDFVLRDKVFGAYDDGYITVVFDGYGAASVVINAELSDGTYTLNGNEITFAGIDGLASASFIPSETQENSSKLTLTYGGSSHTLTYTGKEKGSYYDLKLGAKIELDGKNIDNEGGTAKIYFKHQEYERKYKLEGTKLYIIWIEGTDGSEDVLWNWSFNSSTRKITGYWNYHLDEYEYYFEFGLLAEGEEKGAYTSAAGDKLTLDGFFVAEYTPASGQAEKWNYFMMSDVSVLLTSGESYKLLVLDDASFTETEVTETSVAGQYYVAERSYKVWLDGNGNMLYDSNMSVYTYVVEGNVFKLTSYDDSGTPHVHEGKFALETDGYIETAFYSYGYSYLRLFKEKLEYTTVSFKLDDKSYTLAIFENKFVYAYQYGQAIAYTGSVADYAAAKAAIAAKEDFEVTLDGTVYTASYDSDSWAWTFTPKS
;
A
#
# COMPACT_ATOMS: atom_id res chain seq x y z
N LEU A 1 37.92 -0.51 18.78
CA LEU A 1 39.03 -1.46 18.91
C LEU A 1 39.94 -1.05 20.09
N ALA A 2 40.70 -1.97 20.60
CA ALA A 2 41.53 -1.74 21.81
C ALA A 2 42.62 -0.65 21.62
N ASP A 3 43.01 -0.38 20.39
CA ASP A 3 43.97 0.64 19.98
C ASP A 3 43.36 2.04 19.70
N GLY A 4 42.09 2.24 20.02
CA GLY A 4 41.36 3.46 19.75
C GLY A 4 40.79 3.56 18.34
N ASN A 5 41.12 2.66 17.43
CA ASN A 5 40.53 2.62 16.10
C ASN A 5 39.04 2.28 16.15
N LYS A 6 38.25 2.85 15.24
CA LYS A 6 36.81 2.64 15.15
C LYS A 6 36.46 1.81 13.92
N LEU A 7 35.61 0.81 14.08
CA LEU A 7 35.15 -0.06 13.01
C LEU A 7 33.64 0.12 12.80
N PHE A 8 33.25 0.41 11.58
CA PHE A 8 31.85 0.44 11.18
C PHE A 8 31.53 -0.77 10.28
N LEU A 9 30.50 -1.51 10.64
CA LEU A 9 29.98 -2.62 9.84
C LEU A 9 28.62 -2.19 9.26
N SER A 10 28.50 -2.21 7.92
CA SER A 10 27.21 -2.02 7.26
C SER A 10 26.53 -3.39 7.12
N GLY A 11 25.20 -3.41 7.12
CA GLY A 11 24.44 -4.66 6.99
C GLY A 11 24.56 -5.40 5.64
N GLY A 12 25.47 -4.99 4.76
CA GLY A 12 25.68 -5.57 3.42
C GLY A 12 27.10 -6.06 3.17
N ASP A 13 27.71 -6.73 4.16
CA ASP A 13 29.07 -7.29 4.08
C ASP A 13 30.18 -6.25 3.85
N SER A 14 29.90 -4.96 4.04
CA SER A 14 30.87 -3.87 3.89
C SER A 14 31.30 -3.33 5.25
N ALA A 15 32.57 -3.00 5.38
CA ALA A 15 33.16 -2.43 6.59
C ALA A 15 33.99 -1.19 6.27
N ILE A 16 34.01 -0.24 7.20
CA ILE A 16 34.91 0.91 7.19
C ILE A 16 35.68 0.90 8.49
N LEU A 17 36.99 0.80 8.40
CA LEU A 17 37.89 0.95 9.54
C LEU A 17 38.45 2.38 9.55
N PHE A 18 38.23 3.09 10.63
CA PHE A 18 38.84 4.39 10.91
C PHE A 18 40.11 4.16 11.75
N VAL A 19 41.23 4.47 11.17
CA VAL A 19 42.55 4.30 11.81
C VAL A 19 43.11 5.70 12.12
N GLU A 20 43.40 5.96 13.38
CA GLU A 20 44.07 7.17 13.81
C GLU A 20 45.58 6.92 13.83
N ALA A 21 46.33 7.59 12.96
CA ALA A 21 47.78 7.53 12.94
C ALA A 21 48.33 8.96 12.66
N ASP A 22 49.29 9.39 13.43
CA ASP A 22 49.99 10.67 13.28
C ASP A 22 49.05 11.90 13.26
N GLY A 23 47.93 11.83 14.01
CA GLY A 23 46.92 12.90 14.05
C GLY A 23 46.04 12.98 12.77
N VAL A 24 46.05 11.94 11.93
CA VAL A 24 45.24 11.86 10.73
C VAL A 24 44.35 10.63 10.81
N THR A 25 43.05 10.82 10.60
CA THR A 25 42.10 9.71 10.50
C THR A 25 42.11 9.18 9.07
N ARG A 26 42.42 7.93 8.89
CA ARG A 26 42.39 7.22 7.60
C ARG A 26 41.19 6.27 7.57
N ARG A 27 40.47 6.24 6.46
CA ARG A 27 39.38 5.31 6.18
C ARG A 27 39.87 4.14 5.34
N ILE A 28 39.72 2.93 5.84
CA ILE A 28 40.02 1.70 5.12
C ILE A 28 38.71 0.98 4.85
N TRP A 29 38.38 0.80 3.57
CA TRP A 29 37.20 0.08 3.14
C TRP A 29 37.54 -1.41 3.00
N GLY A 30 36.61 -2.26 3.42
CA GLY A 30 36.75 -3.70 3.30
C GLY A 30 35.40 -4.40 3.25
N ALA A 31 35.44 -5.66 2.91
CA ALA A 31 34.31 -6.58 3.08
C ALA A 31 34.57 -7.48 4.26
N TYR A 32 33.52 -7.84 4.99
CA TYR A 32 33.64 -8.71 6.16
C TYR A 32 32.65 -9.87 6.07
N ARG A 33 32.91 -10.89 6.87
CA ARG A 33 31.96 -11.97 7.18
C ARG A 33 32.09 -12.36 8.64
N TYR A 34 31.02 -12.87 9.20
CA TYR A 34 31.06 -13.53 10.50
C TYR A 34 31.48 -14.99 10.31
N ASP A 35 32.56 -15.39 10.96
CA ASP A 35 32.96 -16.78 11.09
C ASP A 35 32.67 -17.20 12.55
N ASP A 36 31.65 -18.03 12.76
CA ASP A 36 31.28 -18.66 14.06
C ASP A 36 30.94 -17.73 15.24
N TYR A 37 30.18 -16.65 14.99
CA TYR A 37 29.65 -15.71 15.99
C TYR A 37 30.68 -14.96 16.87
N GLU A 38 31.93 -15.37 16.86
CA GLU A 38 32.98 -14.79 17.69
C GLU A 38 34.07 -14.08 16.88
N LYS A 39 34.05 -14.20 15.56
CA LYS A 39 35.12 -13.73 14.70
C LYS A 39 34.59 -12.98 13.47
N ILE A 40 35.14 -11.79 13.28
CA ILE A 40 34.91 -10.99 12.07
C ILE A 40 36.18 -11.07 11.21
N THR A 41 36.05 -11.63 10.01
CA THR A 41 37.15 -11.74 9.06
C THR A 41 36.99 -10.75 7.93
N PHE A 42 38.04 -9.96 7.67
CA PHE A 42 38.07 -8.97 6.59
C PHE A 42 38.90 -9.51 5.41
N ARG A 43 38.46 -9.18 4.19
CA ARG A 43 39.19 -9.55 2.97
C ARG A 43 40.59 -8.92 2.87
N ALA A 44 40.83 -7.84 3.63
CA ALA A 44 42.12 -7.14 3.68
C ALA A 44 43.15 -7.81 4.61
N GLY A 45 42.88 -9.00 5.16
CA GLY A 45 43.85 -9.78 5.89
C GLY A 45 44.00 -9.45 7.37
N PHE A 46 43.11 -8.72 7.98
CA PHE A 46 43.03 -8.57 9.43
C PHE A 46 41.76 -9.22 10.00
N THR A 47 41.79 -9.62 11.23
CA THR A 47 40.68 -10.24 11.97
C THR A 47 40.48 -9.51 13.29
N VAL A 48 39.23 -9.49 13.78
CA VAL A 48 38.90 -9.09 15.14
C VAL A 48 38.54 -10.37 15.90
N ASP A 49 39.37 -10.77 16.84
CA ASP A 49 39.19 -11.95 17.67
C ASP A 49 38.84 -11.55 19.12
N GLY A 50 38.03 -12.36 19.80
CA GLY A 50 37.71 -12.22 21.22
C GLY A 50 36.39 -11.43 21.46
N GLU A 51 36.08 -11.21 22.75
CA GLU A 51 34.92 -10.39 23.15
C GLU A 51 35.11 -8.94 22.69
N ALA A 52 34.49 -8.58 21.57
CA ALA A 52 34.43 -7.20 21.12
C ALA A 52 33.16 -6.54 21.66
N VAL A 53 33.30 -5.47 22.43
CA VAL A 53 32.19 -4.59 22.75
C VAL A 53 31.87 -3.76 21.49
N LEU A 54 30.81 -4.10 20.81
CA LEU A 54 30.38 -3.41 19.61
C LEU A 54 29.49 -2.22 20.00
N TYR A 55 29.92 -1.04 19.62
CA TYR A 55 29.12 0.17 19.73
C TYR A 55 28.48 0.47 18.38
N TYR A 56 27.19 0.77 18.40
CA TYR A 56 26.48 1.18 17.18
C TYR A 56 26.77 2.65 16.86
N GLY A 57 26.95 2.96 15.58
CA GLY A 57 27.20 4.31 15.11
C GLY A 57 27.17 4.42 13.60
N LYS A 58 27.46 5.60 13.08
CA LYS A 58 27.53 5.88 11.64
C LYS A 58 28.75 6.74 11.31
N PRO A 59 29.32 6.60 10.09
CA PRO A 59 30.34 7.51 9.60
C PRO A 59 29.81 8.95 9.46
N SER A 60 30.63 9.94 9.85
CA SER A 60 30.35 11.35 9.67
C SER A 60 31.63 12.05 9.24
N GLY A 61 31.75 12.35 7.95
CA GLY A 61 33.00 12.87 7.39
C GLY A 61 34.15 11.87 7.57
N ASP A 62 35.21 12.31 8.24
CA ASP A 62 36.38 11.48 8.57
C ASP A 62 36.28 10.84 9.97
N ASP A 63 35.21 11.09 10.70
CA ASP A 63 34.97 10.58 12.04
C ASP A 63 33.79 9.60 12.07
N PHE A 64 33.41 9.19 13.26
CA PHE A 64 32.36 8.24 13.54
C PHE A 64 31.50 8.74 14.70
N VAL A 65 30.20 8.86 14.47
CA VAL A 65 29.24 9.30 15.48
C VAL A 65 28.61 8.07 16.11
N LEU A 66 28.83 7.88 17.40
CA LEU A 66 28.20 6.82 18.18
C LEU A 66 26.70 7.06 18.33
N ARG A 67 25.95 5.97 18.25
CA ARG A 67 24.52 5.99 18.54
C ARG A 67 24.29 6.24 20.04
N ASP A 68 23.41 7.17 20.35
CA ASP A 68 23.05 7.50 21.73
C ASP A 68 22.37 6.34 22.45
N LYS A 69 22.58 6.29 23.77
CA LYS A 69 21.96 5.29 24.67
C LYS A 69 20.43 5.36 24.74
N VAL A 70 19.83 6.48 24.32
CA VAL A 70 18.37 6.68 24.31
C VAL A 70 17.72 6.18 23.03
N PHE A 71 18.47 5.61 22.11
CA PHE A 71 17.94 5.06 20.86
C PHE A 71 16.78 4.09 21.09
N GLY A 72 15.69 4.29 20.33
CA GLY A 72 14.52 3.43 20.35
C GLY A 72 13.22 4.17 20.64
N ALA A 73 12.17 3.45 20.95
CA ALA A 73 10.85 3.99 21.21
C ALA A 73 10.46 3.83 22.69
N TYR A 74 9.80 4.84 23.21
CA TYR A 74 9.29 4.93 24.59
C TYR A 74 7.83 5.33 24.54
N ASP A 75 6.98 4.72 25.38
CA ASP A 75 5.54 4.90 25.31
C ASP A 75 4.87 4.71 26.66
N ASP A 76 3.79 5.44 26.92
CA ASP A 76 2.92 5.29 28.08
C ASP A 76 1.45 5.04 27.70
N GLY A 77 1.18 4.84 26.39
CA GLY A 77 -0.16 4.67 25.83
C GLY A 77 -0.81 5.99 25.39
N TYR A 78 -0.25 7.14 25.77
CA TYR A 78 -0.71 8.47 25.38
C TYR A 78 0.34 9.24 24.59
N ILE A 79 1.60 9.13 25.00
CA ILE A 79 2.75 9.76 24.35
C ILE A 79 3.70 8.64 23.86
N THR A 80 4.10 8.71 22.61
CA THR A 80 5.19 7.90 22.07
C THR A 80 6.34 8.81 21.67
N VAL A 81 7.55 8.55 22.14
CA VAL A 81 8.78 9.23 21.73
C VAL A 81 9.72 8.25 21.09
N VAL A 82 10.23 8.57 19.90
CA VAL A 82 11.16 7.74 19.14
C VAL A 82 12.44 8.52 18.90
N PHE A 83 13.58 7.97 19.30
CA PHE A 83 14.91 8.53 19.05
C PHE A 83 15.63 7.72 17.96
N ASP A 84 16.21 8.42 16.99
CA ASP A 84 17.08 7.79 15.98
C ASP A 84 18.47 7.42 16.53
N GLY A 85 18.81 7.94 17.71
CA GLY A 85 20.12 7.78 18.35
C GLY A 85 21.22 8.70 17.79
N TYR A 86 20.86 9.67 16.96
CA TYR A 86 21.81 10.59 16.30
C TYR A 86 21.37 12.06 16.37
N GLY A 87 20.40 12.35 17.23
CA GLY A 87 19.93 13.70 17.48
C GLY A 87 18.59 14.04 16.83
N ALA A 88 17.93 13.12 16.11
CA ALA A 88 16.56 13.31 15.66
C ALA A 88 15.59 12.55 16.56
N ALA A 89 14.42 13.17 16.82
CA ALA A 89 13.34 12.57 17.58
C ALA A 89 12.00 12.80 16.88
N SER A 90 11.13 11.78 16.94
CA SER A 90 9.73 11.87 16.53
C SER A 90 8.85 11.63 17.75
N VAL A 91 7.84 12.47 17.95
CA VAL A 91 6.92 12.38 19.08
C VAL A 91 5.49 12.32 18.55
N VAL A 92 4.73 11.35 19.04
CA VAL A 92 3.31 11.21 18.72
C VAL A 92 2.50 11.45 19.99
N ILE A 93 1.59 12.41 19.96
CA ILE A 93 0.66 12.74 21.06
C ILE A 93 -0.73 12.89 20.45
N ASN A 94 -1.73 12.14 20.95
CA ASN A 94 -3.10 12.16 20.41
C ASN A 94 -3.17 11.89 18.89
N ALA A 95 -2.32 11.00 18.38
CA ALA A 95 -2.17 10.72 16.96
C ALA A 95 -1.59 11.88 16.11
N GLU A 96 -1.15 12.97 16.73
CA GLU A 96 -0.41 14.03 16.06
C GLU A 96 1.09 13.76 16.15
N LEU A 97 1.77 13.79 15.00
CA LEU A 97 3.22 13.62 14.89
C LEU A 97 3.91 14.99 14.92
N SER A 98 4.97 15.09 15.71
CA SER A 98 5.91 16.19 15.66
C SER A 98 7.32 15.63 15.49
N ASP A 99 8.00 16.03 14.43
CA ASP A 99 9.41 15.71 14.20
C ASP A 99 10.29 16.87 14.66
N GLY A 100 11.41 16.53 15.27
CA GLY A 100 12.35 17.54 15.76
C GLY A 100 13.71 16.93 16.04
N THR A 101 14.51 17.69 16.79
CA THR A 101 15.84 17.25 17.20
C THR A 101 15.93 17.18 18.72
N TYR A 102 16.89 16.42 19.21
CA TYR A 102 17.22 16.38 20.63
C TYR A 102 18.72 16.50 20.86
N THR A 103 19.07 16.93 22.05
CA THR A 103 20.42 16.84 22.59
C THR A 103 20.40 16.10 23.90
N LEU A 104 21.39 15.21 24.09
CA LEU A 104 21.54 14.40 25.30
C LEU A 104 22.75 14.90 26.10
N ASN A 105 22.53 15.34 27.35
CA ASN A 105 23.58 15.70 28.29
C ASN A 105 23.46 14.87 29.57
N GLY A 106 24.34 13.89 29.69
CA GLY A 106 24.17 12.87 30.72
C GLY A 106 22.89 12.06 30.52
N ASN A 107 21.90 12.24 31.39
CA ASN A 107 20.58 11.61 31.26
C ASN A 107 19.48 12.65 30.93
N GLU A 108 19.84 13.89 30.78
CA GLU A 108 18.89 14.97 30.45
C GLU A 108 18.82 15.16 28.94
N ILE A 109 17.59 15.14 28.43
CA ILE A 109 17.27 15.34 27.02
C ILE A 109 16.61 16.69 26.87
N THR A 110 17.07 17.47 25.90
CA THR A 110 16.42 18.73 25.50
C THR A 110 15.92 18.56 24.07
N PHE A 111 14.65 18.86 23.84
CA PHE A 111 14.03 18.82 22.52
C PHE A 111 14.03 20.18 21.86
N ALA A 112 14.09 20.19 20.52
CA ALA A 112 13.89 21.38 19.70
C ALA A 112 13.02 21.03 18.49
N GLY A 113 12.05 21.91 18.19
CA GLY A 113 11.12 21.71 17.07
C GLY A 113 9.95 20.75 17.38
N ILE A 114 9.74 20.37 18.65
CA ILE A 114 8.63 19.51 19.07
C ILE A 114 7.68 20.33 19.94
N ASP A 115 6.45 20.51 19.47
CA ASP A 115 5.47 21.35 20.16
C ASP A 115 5.05 20.78 21.52
N GLY A 116 5.07 21.67 22.51
CA GLY A 116 4.67 21.34 23.89
C GLY A 116 5.63 20.45 24.66
N LEU A 117 6.78 20.05 24.07
CA LEU A 117 7.78 19.21 24.72
C LEU A 117 9.17 19.87 24.71
N ALA A 118 9.65 20.32 25.88
CA ALA A 118 10.94 21.00 26.01
C ALA A 118 12.06 20.04 26.46
N SER A 119 11.78 19.14 27.40
CA SER A 119 12.79 18.26 27.98
C SER A 119 12.24 16.96 28.51
N ALA A 120 13.12 15.98 28.68
CA ALA A 120 12.86 14.70 29.33
C ALA A 120 14.10 14.23 30.10
N SER A 121 13.88 13.36 31.10
CA SER A 121 14.96 12.69 31.82
C SER A 121 14.96 11.21 31.49
N PHE A 122 16.09 10.69 31.03
CA PHE A 122 16.30 9.28 30.73
C PHE A 122 16.73 8.50 31.99
N ILE A 123 16.03 7.42 32.27
CA ILE A 123 16.34 6.52 33.39
C ILE A 123 16.84 5.20 32.77
N PRO A 124 18.16 4.99 32.75
CA PRO A 124 18.73 3.74 32.22
C PRO A 124 18.34 2.58 33.13
N SER A 125 18.13 1.42 32.51
CA SER A 125 18.05 0.16 33.27
C SER A 125 19.45 -0.37 33.55
N GLU A 126 19.68 -0.86 34.77
CA GLU A 126 20.94 -1.47 35.13
C GLU A 126 21.08 -2.92 34.60
N THR A 127 19.98 -3.53 34.17
CA THR A 127 19.96 -4.96 33.86
C THR A 127 19.54 -5.32 32.42
N GLN A 128 18.78 -4.47 31.75
CA GLN A 128 18.33 -4.70 30.35
C GLN A 128 17.91 -3.39 29.69
N GLU A 129 18.24 -3.21 28.40
CA GLU A 129 17.76 -2.08 27.58
C GLU A 129 16.23 -1.94 27.65
N ASN A 130 15.53 -3.05 27.75
CA ASN A 130 14.06 -3.16 27.72
C ASN A 130 13.34 -2.59 28.94
N SER A 131 14.04 -2.22 30.00
CA SER A 131 13.42 -1.60 31.18
C SER A 131 13.81 -0.13 31.38
N SER A 132 14.49 0.48 30.41
CA SER A 132 14.78 1.92 30.43
C SER A 132 13.48 2.73 30.35
N LYS A 133 13.48 3.89 30.98
CA LYS A 133 12.30 4.77 31.04
C LYS A 133 12.67 6.19 30.64
N LEU A 134 11.67 6.90 30.19
CA LEU A 134 11.74 8.33 29.90
C LEU A 134 10.68 9.05 30.76
N THR A 135 11.09 10.03 31.54
CA THR A 135 10.15 10.88 32.28
C THR A 135 10.13 12.28 31.66
N LEU A 136 8.96 12.76 31.32
CA LEU A 136 8.75 14.07 30.72
C LEU A 136 7.49 14.76 31.26
N THR A 137 7.37 16.05 31.02
CA THR A 137 6.18 16.83 31.35
C THR A 137 5.52 17.32 30.07
N TYR A 138 4.23 17.02 29.91
CA TYR A 138 3.42 17.51 28.80
C TYR A 138 2.05 17.98 29.32
N GLY A 139 1.58 19.13 28.83
CA GLY A 139 0.29 19.70 29.28
C GLY A 139 0.18 19.93 30.78
N GLY A 140 1.30 20.08 31.49
CA GLY A 140 1.36 20.25 32.95
C GLY A 140 1.30 18.93 33.73
N SER A 141 1.19 17.79 33.09
CA SER A 141 1.22 16.46 33.69
C SER A 141 2.57 15.77 33.51
N SER A 142 2.98 14.98 34.49
CA SER A 142 4.18 14.14 34.39
C SER A 142 3.85 12.80 33.76
N HIS A 143 4.61 12.39 32.77
CA HIS A 143 4.48 11.13 32.04
C HIS A 143 5.75 10.30 32.24
N THR A 144 5.58 9.00 32.44
CA THR A 144 6.69 8.04 32.48
C THR A 144 6.50 7.01 31.39
N LEU A 145 7.29 7.15 30.32
CA LEU A 145 7.25 6.26 29.19
C LEU A 145 8.23 5.11 29.42
N THR A 146 7.84 3.91 29.02
CA THR A 146 8.67 2.70 29.11
C THR A 146 9.20 2.36 27.73
N TYR A 147 10.43 1.86 27.64
CA TYR A 147 10.99 1.36 26.40
C TYR A 147 10.12 0.23 25.82
N THR A 148 9.76 0.33 24.55
CA THR A 148 8.83 -0.59 23.90
C THR A 148 9.36 -1.23 22.62
N GLY A 149 10.64 -1.08 22.34
CA GLY A 149 11.25 -1.56 21.11
C GLY A 149 11.42 -0.45 20.08
N LYS A 150 12.37 -0.67 19.18
CA LYS A 150 12.75 0.30 18.14
C LYS A 150 11.74 0.37 17.00
N GLU A 151 10.94 -0.67 16.84
CA GLU A 151 9.96 -0.82 15.76
C GLU A 151 8.57 -0.34 16.13
N LYS A 152 8.28 -0.07 17.40
CA LYS A 152 6.95 0.41 17.80
C LYS A 152 6.54 1.66 17.03
N GLY A 153 5.33 1.69 16.56
CA GLY A 153 4.74 2.85 15.92
C GLY A 153 3.72 2.50 14.84
N SER A 154 3.14 3.55 14.28
CA SER A 154 2.26 3.48 13.13
C SER A 154 3.04 3.95 11.90
N TYR A 155 2.99 3.17 10.85
CA TYR A 155 3.68 3.42 9.60
C TYR A 155 2.66 3.43 8.47
N TYR A 156 2.82 4.35 7.54
CA TYR A 156 1.86 4.60 6.47
C TYR A 156 2.51 4.49 5.11
N ASP A 157 1.82 3.86 4.19
CA ASP A 157 2.06 3.97 2.75
C ASP A 157 0.89 4.75 2.15
N LEU A 158 1.05 6.05 2.00
CA LEU A 158 -0.01 6.95 1.50
C LEU A 158 -0.33 6.67 0.03
N LYS A 159 0.62 6.16 -0.74
CA LYS A 159 0.42 5.83 -2.16
C LYS A 159 -0.56 4.66 -2.32
N LEU A 160 -0.48 3.66 -1.45
CA LEU A 160 -1.33 2.47 -1.50
C LEU A 160 -2.51 2.54 -0.54
N GLY A 161 -2.63 3.60 0.26
CA GLY A 161 -3.68 3.70 1.26
C GLY A 161 -3.57 2.61 2.33
N ALA A 162 -2.36 2.31 2.78
CA ALA A 162 -2.09 1.25 3.72
C ALA A 162 -1.45 1.78 5.02
N LYS A 163 -1.71 1.08 6.13
CA LYS A 163 -1.15 1.37 7.44
C LYS A 163 -0.70 0.09 8.11
N ILE A 164 0.42 0.12 8.80
CA ILE A 164 0.83 -0.94 9.72
C ILE A 164 1.16 -0.36 11.09
N GLU A 165 0.58 -0.93 12.12
CA GLU A 165 0.88 -0.60 13.53
C GLU A 165 1.63 -1.76 14.16
N LEU A 166 2.81 -1.48 14.70
CA LEU A 166 3.60 -2.45 15.45
C LEU A 166 3.57 -2.11 16.93
N ASP A 167 3.26 -3.08 17.78
CA ASP A 167 3.13 -2.87 19.23
C ASP A 167 4.46 -2.79 19.99
N GLY A 168 5.59 -3.09 19.33
CA GLY A 168 6.93 -3.04 19.92
C GLY A 168 7.24 -4.17 20.90
N LYS A 169 6.44 -5.24 20.93
CA LYS A 169 6.61 -6.34 21.88
C LYS A 169 7.50 -7.49 21.39
N ASN A 170 8.29 -7.26 20.34
CA ASN A 170 9.23 -8.27 19.84
C ASN A 170 10.41 -8.55 20.80
N ILE A 171 10.50 -7.82 21.90
CA ILE A 171 11.61 -7.88 22.87
C ILE A 171 11.72 -9.22 23.62
N ASP A 172 10.63 -9.96 23.76
CA ASP A 172 10.59 -11.19 24.57
C ASP A 172 10.75 -12.48 23.76
N ASN A 173 11.16 -12.41 22.50
CA ASN A 173 11.23 -13.54 21.55
C ASN A 173 9.88 -14.24 21.26
N GLU A 174 8.80 -13.83 21.87
CA GLU A 174 7.45 -14.35 21.62
C GLU A 174 6.81 -13.69 20.38
N GLY A 175 7.46 -12.67 19.83
CA GLY A 175 6.94 -11.85 18.75
C GLY A 175 5.97 -10.79 19.23
N GLY A 176 5.76 -9.77 18.39
CA GLY A 176 4.81 -8.70 18.61
C GLY A 176 3.51 -8.92 17.84
N THR A 177 2.59 -7.97 17.98
CA THR A 177 1.36 -7.89 17.19
C THR A 177 1.46 -6.75 16.20
N ALA A 178 1.19 -7.05 14.93
CA ALA A 178 1.05 -6.10 13.84
C ALA A 178 -0.42 -5.98 13.46
N LYS A 179 -0.94 -4.76 13.39
CA LYS A 179 -2.24 -4.46 12.79
C LYS A 179 -2.00 -3.83 11.44
N ILE A 180 -2.55 -4.42 10.40
CA ILE A 180 -2.34 -4.01 9.02
C ILE A 180 -3.70 -3.60 8.46
N TYR A 181 -3.79 -2.39 7.94
CA TYR A 181 -4.97 -1.85 7.29
C TYR A 181 -4.65 -1.72 5.80
N PHE A 182 -5.40 -2.42 4.97
CA PHE A 182 -5.24 -2.37 3.53
C PHE A 182 -6.54 -2.79 2.82
N LYS A 183 -6.89 -2.12 1.71
CA LYS A 183 -8.12 -2.38 0.96
C LYS A 183 -9.38 -2.42 1.83
N HIS A 184 -9.47 -1.45 2.76
CA HIS A 184 -10.60 -1.30 3.68
C HIS A 184 -10.80 -2.47 4.66
N GLN A 185 -9.75 -3.26 4.89
CA GLN A 185 -9.76 -4.39 5.81
C GLN A 185 -8.64 -4.23 6.84
N GLU A 186 -8.94 -4.67 8.06
CA GLU A 186 -7.98 -4.76 9.15
C GLU A 186 -7.55 -6.21 9.31
N TYR A 187 -6.24 -6.42 9.39
CA TYR A 187 -5.62 -7.73 9.63
C TYR A 187 -4.77 -7.64 10.89
N GLU A 188 -5.03 -8.47 11.87
CA GLU A 188 -4.15 -8.63 13.02
C GLU A 188 -3.26 -9.86 12.80
N ARG A 189 -1.95 -9.67 12.93
CA ARG A 189 -0.94 -10.72 12.69
C ARG A 189 0.12 -10.68 13.78
N LYS A 190 0.80 -11.80 13.97
CA LYS A 190 2.04 -11.83 14.73
C LYS A 190 3.20 -11.34 13.86
N TYR A 191 4.21 -10.74 14.48
CA TYR A 191 5.46 -10.42 13.79
C TYR A 191 6.67 -10.75 14.63
N LYS A 192 7.80 -10.97 13.95
CA LYS A 192 9.14 -11.04 14.55
C LYS A 192 10.05 -10.07 13.83
N LEU A 193 10.91 -9.39 14.56
CA LEU A 193 11.97 -8.55 14.03
C LEU A 193 13.32 -9.16 14.37
N GLU A 194 14.07 -9.60 13.35
CA GLU A 194 15.41 -10.15 13.47
C GLU A 194 16.40 -9.27 12.70
N GLY A 195 17.14 -8.44 13.42
CA GLY A 195 18.01 -7.43 12.81
C GLY A 195 17.22 -6.39 12.03
N THR A 196 17.32 -6.43 10.70
CA THR A 196 16.54 -5.58 9.79
C THR A 196 15.39 -6.32 9.11
N LYS A 197 15.22 -7.61 9.36
CA LYS A 197 14.15 -8.41 8.76
C LYS A 197 12.92 -8.40 9.65
N LEU A 198 11.80 -7.99 9.08
CA LEU A 198 10.49 -7.99 9.72
C LEU A 198 9.66 -9.14 9.12
N TYR A 199 9.43 -10.17 9.89
CA TYR A 199 8.61 -11.31 9.50
C TYR A 199 7.18 -11.10 9.97
N ILE A 200 6.23 -11.11 9.07
CA ILE A 200 4.80 -11.15 9.39
C ILE A 200 4.36 -12.61 9.35
N ILE A 201 3.75 -13.08 10.42
CA ILE A 201 3.45 -14.50 10.65
C ILE A 201 1.95 -14.72 10.50
N TRP A 202 1.58 -15.67 9.67
CA TRP A 202 0.21 -16.16 9.54
C TRP A 202 0.06 -17.46 10.33
N ILE A 203 -1.00 -17.56 11.11
CA ILE A 203 -1.36 -18.83 11.75
C ILE A 203 -2.55 -19.37 10.94
N GLU A 204 -2.28 -20.18 9.95
CA GLU A 204 -3.29 -21.02 9.30
C GLU A 204 -2.84 -22.46 9.42
N GLY A 205 -3.52 -23.21 10.23
CA GLY A 205 -3.34 -24.65 10.31
C GLY A 205 -3.93 -25.17 11.61
N THR A 206 -4.71 -26.22 11.53
CA THR A 206 -5.20 -27.00 12.68
C THR A 206 -4.06 -27.73 13.41
N ASP A 207 -2.83 -27.68 12.88
CA ASP A 207 -1.62 -28.31 13.44
C ASP A 207 -0.70 -27.33 14.17
N GLY A 208 -1.02 -26.03 14.19
CA GLY A 208 -0.23 -25.01 14.87
C GLY A 208 1.10 -24.65 14.19
N SER A 209 1.30 -25.04 12.93
CA SER A 209 2.45 -24.58 12.15
C SER A 209 2.36 -23.08 11.88
N GLU A 210 3.45 -22.34 12.20
CA GLU A 210 3.58 -20.93 11.88
C GLU A 210 4.14 -20.81 10.45
N ASP A 211 3.31 -20.37 9.50
CA ASP A 211 3.79 -19.99 8.18
C ASP A 211 4.20 -18.51 8.18
N VAL A 212 5.45 -18.26 7.83
CA VAL A 212 5.97 -16.91 7.61
C VAL A 212 5.42 -16.42 6.27
N LEU A 213 4.51 -15.44 6.32
CA LEU A 213 3.90 -14.90 5.11
C LEU A 213 4.85 -14.02 4.31
N TRP A 214 5.60 -13.14 5.02
CA TRP A 214 6.38 -12.11 4.34
C TRP A 214 7.68 -11.81 5.05
N ASN A 215 8.75 -11.68 4.25
CA ASN A 215 10.04 -11.15 4.65
C ASN A 215 10.08 -9.66 4.25
N TRP A 216 9.73 -8.79 5.17
CA TRP A 216 9.86 -7.35 4.99
C TRP A 216 11.16 -6.84 5.60
N SER A 217 11.56 -5.64 5.24
CA SER A 217 12.72 -4.96 5.80
C SER A 217 12.29 -3.80 6.67
N PHE A 218 12.85 -3.72 7.86
CA PHE A 218 12.69 -2.56 8.75
C PHE A 218 14.02 -1.81 8.86
N ASN A 219 14.01 -0.56 8.45
CA ASN A 219 15.15 0.34 8.64
C ASN A 219 14.92 1.20 9.88
N SER A 220 15.61 0.89 10.96
CA SER A 220 15.46 1.60 12.23
C SER A 220 15.94 3.06 12.19
N SER A 221 16.87 3.42 11.28
CA SER A 221 17.39 4.79 11.18
C SER A 221 16.46 5.71 10.42
N THR A 222 15.81 5.21 9.37
CA THR A 222 14.83 5.99 8.56
C THR A 222 13.39 5.74 8.98
N ARG A 223 13.18 4.77 9.88
CA ARG A 223 11.84 4.35 10.31
C ARG A 223 10.95 3.96 9.12
N LYS A 224 11.54 3.22 8.17
CA LYS A 224 10.83 2.72 7.00
C LYS A 224 10.67 1.21 7.07
N ILE A 225 9.52 0.73 6.66
CA ILE A 225 9.23 -0.68 6.42
C ILE A 225 8.99 -0.85 4.93
N THR A 226 9.73 -1.76 4.30
CA THR A 226 9.57 -2.05 2.87
C THR A 226 9.39 -3.53 2.66
N GLY A 227 8.59 -3.92 1.68
CA GLY A 227 8.40 -5.32 1.36
C GLY A 227 7.27 -5.56 0.37
N TYR A 228 7.17 -6.80 -0.07
CA TYR A 228 6.14 -7.26 -0.96
C TYR A 228 5.06 -8.01 -0.20
N TRP A 229 3.83 -7.75 -0.54
CA TRP A 229 2.68 -8.50 -0.07
C TRP A 229 2.05 -9.22 -1.26
N ASN A 230 2.12 -10.53 -1.25
CA ASN A 230 1.35 -11.36 -2.15
C ASN A 230 0.08 -11.81 -1.42
N TYR A 231 -1.07 -11.26 -1.83
CA TYR A 231 -2.34 -11.66 -1.27
C TYR A 231 -2.79 -12.96 -1.96
N HIS A 232 -2.96 -14.05 -1.20
CA HIS A 232 -3.24 -15.39 -1.72
C HIS A 232 -4.49 -15.54 -2.62
N LEU A 233 -5.31 -14.52 -2.73
CA LEU A 233 -6.52 -14.52 -3.56
C LEU A 233 -6.37 -13.68 -4.84
N ASP A 234 -5.35 -12.85 -4.93
CA ASP A 234 -5.08 -12.02 -6.09
C ASP A 234 -3.71 -12.40 -6.65
N GLU A 235 -3.59 -12.53 -7.96
CA GLU A 235 -2.32 -12.81 -8.67
C GLU A 235 -1.32 -11.63 -8.60
N TYR A 236 -1.54 -10.65 -7.71
CA TYR A 236 -0.77 -9.41 -7.65
C TYR A 236 0.09 -9.32 -6.41
N GLU A 237 1.35 -8.92 -6.62
CA GLU A 237 2.27 -8.52 -5.57
C GLU A 237 2.19 -7.01 -5.38
N TYR A 238 1.95 -6.57 -4.14
CA TYR A 238 2.02 -5.15 -3.76
C TYR A 238 3.34 -4.86 -3.11
N TYR A 239 4.05 -3.85 -3.60
CA TYR A 239 5.25 -3.34 -2.96
C TYR A 239 4.90 -2.17 -2.05
N PHE A 240 5.13 -2.32 -0.76
CA PHE A 240 4.87 -1.32 0.25
C PHE A 240 6.13 -0.57 0.67
N GLU A 241 5.99 0.74 0.83
CA GLU A 241 6.96 1.61 1.46
C GLU A 241 6.28 2.38 2.60
N PHE A 242 6.21 1.77 3.77
CA PHE A 242 5.68 2.43 4.95
C PHE A 242 6.72 3.36 5.57
N GLY A 243 6.37 4.62 5.77
CA GLY A 243 7.14 5.58 6.56
C GLY A 243 6.47 5.84 7.90
N LEU A 244 7.23 6.35 8.87
CA LEU A 244 6.61 6.97 10.04
C LEU A 244 5.69 8.07 9.56
N LEU A 245 4.55 8.11 10.21
CA LEU A 245 3.44 9.01 10.10
C LEU A 245 3.76 10.31 9.35
N ALA A 246 3.28 10.44 8.12
CA ALA A 246 3.04 11.72 7.52
C ALA A 246 1.52 11.85 7.41
N GLU A 247 0.93 12.83 8.10
CA GLU A 247 -0.47 13.17 7.89
C GLU A 247 -0.63 13.71 6.48
N GLY A 248 -1.69 13.29 5.79
CA GLY A 248 -2.04 13.88 4.51
C GLY A 248 -2.42 15.35 4.69
N GLU A 249 -2.10 16.17 3.70
CA GLU A 249 -2.45 17.60 3.68
C GLU A 249 -3.97 17.82 3.71
N GLU A 250 -4.76 16.79 3.34
CA GLU A 250 -6.21 16.76 3.40
C GLU A 250 -6.79 16.62 4.80
N LYS A 251 -5.98 16.40 5.83
CA LYS A 251 -6.46 16.35 7.22
C LYS A 251 -7.22 17.61 7.58
N GLY A 252 -8.49 17.47 7.98
CA GLY A 252 -9.30 18.63 8.31
C GLY A 252 -10.77 18.34 8.48
N ALA A 253 -11.50 19.41 8.72
CA ALA A 253 -12.96 19.40 8.82
C ALA A 253 -13.55 20.27 7.69
N TYR A 254 -14.51 19.69 6.99
CA TYR A 254 -15.14 20.27 5.81
C TYR A 254 -16.64 20.30 5.98
N THR A 255 -17.32 21.25 5.34
CA THR A 255 -18.78 21.38 5.41
C THR A 255 -19.38 21.57 4.01
N SER A 256 -20.39 20.80 3.63
CA SER A 256 -21.12 21.00 2.37
C SER A 256 -22.08 22.18 2.44
N ALA A 257 -22.50 22.69 1.29
CA ALA A 257 -23.53 23.74 1.20
C ALA A 257 -24.88 23.29 1.80
N ALA A 258 -25.15 21.98 1.85
CA ALA A 258 -26.34 21.40 2.48
C ALA A 258 -26.20 21.26 4.01
N GLY A 259 -25.02 21.50 4.58
CA GLY A 259 -24.74 21.38 6.00
C GLY A 259 -24.23 20.02 6.45
N ASP A 260 -23.91 19.10 5.50
CA ASP A 260 -23.21 17.87 5.84
C ASP A 260 -21.79 18.19 6.32
N LYS A 261 -21.27 17.39 7.22
CA LYS A 261 -19.92 17.55 7.77
C LYS A 261 -19.06 16.35 7.40
N LEU A 262 -17.80 16.62 7.08
CA LEU A 262 -16.78 15.64 6.78
C LEU A 262 -15.54 15.97 7.60
N THR A 263 -14.98 14.99 8.31
CA THR A 263 -13.68 15.11 8.97
C THR A 263 -12.78 14.01 8.41
N LEU A 264 -11.63 14.40 7.87
CA LEU A 264 -10.58 13.48 7.40
C LEU A 264 -9.47 13.43 8.45
N ASP A 265 -9.04 12.23 8.83
CA ASP A 265 -7.99 12.04 9.84
C ASP A 265 -6.56 12.22 9.30
N GLY A 266 -6.43 12.45 7.99
CA GLY A 266 -5.14 12.56 7.30
C GLY A 266 -4.50 11.20 6.98
N PHE A 267 -5.25 10.09 7.18
CA PHE A 267 -4.73 8.75 6.93
C PHE A 267 -5.66 7.93 6.02
N PHE A 268 -6.81 7.48 6.49
CA PHE A 268 -7.76 6.72 5.67
C PHE A 268 -9.15 6.69 6.28
N VAL A 269 -9.36 7.31 7.44
CA VAL A 269 -10.65 7.30 8.10
C VAL A 269 -11.31 8.67 7.99
N ALA A 270 -12.52 8.66 7.47
CA ALA A 270 -13.40 9.81 7.42
C ALA A 270 -14.55 9.62 8.41
N GLU A 271 -14.95 10.70 9.06
CA GLU A 271 -16.23 10.81 9.74
C GLU A 271 -17.15 11.70 8.91
N TYR A 272 -18.19 11.11 8.35
CA TYR A 272 -19.20 11.82 7.56
C TYR A 272 -20.47 11.94 8.38
N THR A 273 -21.01 13.15 8.52
CA THR A 273 -22.25 13.43 9.25
C THR A 273 -23.22 14.15 8.30
N PRO A 274 -24.26 13.48 7.80
CA PRO A 274 -25.34 14.14 7.05
C PRO A 274 -25.97 15.26 7.86
N ALA A 275 -26.45 16.33 7.21
CA ALA A 275 -27.06 17.49 7.85
C ALA A 275 -28.25 17.12 8.77
N SER A 276 -28.93 16.01 8.47
CA SER A 276 -30.08 15.49 9.24
C SER A 276 -29.84 14.09 9.82
N GLY A 277 -28.57 13.63 9.88
CA GLY A 277 -28.21 12.26 10.28
C GLY A 277 -27.26 12.18 11.47
N GLN A 278 -26.82 10.97 11.76
CA GLN A 278 -25.76 10.67 12.74
C GLN A 278 -24.43 10.56 12.00
N ALA A 279 -23.34 10.74 12.76
CA ALA A 279 -21.99 10.54 12.24
C ALA A 279 -21.76 9.07 11.87
N GLU A 280 -21.19 8.87 10.71
CA GLU A 280 -20.84 7.56 10.16
C GLU A 280 -19.33 7.53 9.87
N LYS A 281 -18.68 6.40 10.13
CA LYS A 281 -17.29 6.18 9.79
C LYS A 281 -17.19 5.57 8.40
N TRP A 282 -16.34 6.17 7.59
CA TRP A 282 -16.02 5.76 6.23
C TRP A 282 -14.50 5.56 6.10
N ASN A 283 -14.08 4.71 5.19
CA ASN A 283 -12.73 4.77 4.69
C ASN A 283 -12.67 5.80 3.56
N TYR A 284 -11.53 6.49 3.41
CA TYR A 284 -11.36 7.39 2.29
C TYR A 284 -10.06 7.13 1.54
N PHE A 285 -10.03 7.58 0.30
CA PHE A 285 -8.86 7.54 -0.57
C PHE A 285 -8.79 8.83 -1.38
N MET A 286 -7.61 9.47 -1.41
CA MET A 286 -7.37 10.65 -2.24
C MET A 286 -7.12 10.24 -3.68
N MET A 287 -8.01 10.61 -4.59
CA MET A 287 -7.86 10.37 -6.03
C MET A 287 -7.06 11.49 -6.72
N SER A 288 -7.01 12.67 -6.10
CA SER A 288 -6.14 13.80 -6.43
C SER A 288 -6.01 14.68 -5.19
N ASP A 289 -5.33 15.81 -5.29
CA ASP A 289 -5.17 16.79 -4.18
C ASP A 289 -6.52 17.28 -3.64
N VAL A 290 -7.59 17.19 -4.42
CA VAL A 290 -8.93 17.67 -4.06
C VAL A 290 -10.03 16.62 -4.20
N SER A 291 -9.83 15.53 -4.93
CA SER A 291 -10.84 14.50 -5.14
C SER A 291 -10.71 13.38 -4.13
N VAL A 292 -11.79 13.09 -3.43
CA VAL A 292 -11.87 12.07 -2.37
C VAL A 292 -12.91 11.03 -2.71
N LEU A 293 -12.54 9.76 -2.62
CA LEU A 293 -13.45 8.63 -2.59
C LEU A 293 -13.70 8.22 -1.15
N LEU A 294 -14.96 8.22 -0.70
CA LEU A 294 -15.37 7.55 0.53
C LEU A 294 -15.95 6.17 0.21
N THR A 295 -15.65 5.17 1.02
CA THR A 295 -16.23 3.84 0.89
C THR A 295 -16.65 3.27 2.24
N SER A 296 -17.81 2.56 2.25
CA SER A 296 -18.30 1.81 3.42
C SER A 296 -19.11 0.62 2.93
N GLY A 297 -18.52 -0.58 2.98
CA GLY A 297 -19.09 -1.77 2.37
C GLY A 297 -19.25 -1.61 0.84
N GLU A 298 -20.48 -1.76 0.35
CA GLU A 298 -20.80 -1.54 -1.07
C GLU A 298 -21.15 -0.07 -1.40
N SER A 299 -21.28 0.79 -0.39
CA SER A 299 -21.59 2.19 -0.56
C SER A 299 -20.33 3.01 -0.83
N TYR A 300 -20.48 4.04 -1.66
CA TYR A 300 -19.40 4.99 -1.94
C TYR A 300 -19.94 6.41 -2.11
N LYS A 301 -19.05 7.39 -1.96
CA LYS A 301 -19.27 8.80 -2.30
C LYS A 301 -18.02 9.34 -2.97
N LEU A 302 -18.23 10.16 -3.99
CA LEU A 302 -17.17 10.92 -4.65
C LEU A 302 -17.31 12.39 -4.23
N LEU A 303 -16.28 12.94 -3.64
CA LEU A 303 -16.30 14.30 -3.10
C LEU A 303 -15.18 15.13 -3.72
N VAL A 304 -15.41 16.43 -3.85
CA VAL A 304 -14.40 17.41 -4.22
C VAL A 304 -14.23 18.36 -3.05
N LEU A 305 -13.02 18.47 -2.52
CA LEU A 305 -12.64 19.39 -1.44
C LEU A 305 -12.33 20.77 -2.03
N ASP A 306 -12.70 21.83 -1.30
CA ASP A 306 -12.40 23.22 -1.61
C ASP A 306 -12.24 23.99 -0.29
N ASP A 307 -11.00 24.30 0.09
CA ASP A 307 -10.63 24.85 1.41
C ASP A 307 -11.29 24.08 2.57
N ALA A 308 -12.21 24.70 3.29
CA ALA A 308 -12.97 24.11 4.40
C ALA A 308 -14.35 23.58 3.97
N SER A 309 -14.57 23.41 2.67
CA SER A 309 -15.84 22.93 2.12
C SER A 309 -15.65 21.69 1.25
N PHE A 310 -16.75 21.01 0.96
CA PHE A 310 -16.77 19.94 -0.02
C PHE A 310 -18.08 19.92 -0.81
N THR A 311 -18.01 19.32 -1.99
CA THR A 311 -19.16 19.05 -2.87
C THR A 311 -19.19 17.58 -3.23
N GLU A 312 -20.35 16.94 -3.11
CA GLU A 312 -20.54 15.57 -3.60
C GLU A 312 -20.71 15.58 -5.12
N THR A 313 -19.95 14.77 -5.83
CA THR A 313 -20.07 14.62 -7.29
C THR A 313 -21.36 13.90 -7.62
N GLU A 314 -22.18 14.51 -8.49
CA GLU A 314 -23.41 13.89 -8.95
C GLU A 314 -23.10 12.69 -9.85
N VAL A 315 -23.58 11.52 -9.45
CA VAL A 315 -23.44 10.27 -10.20
C VAL A 315 -24.78 9.93 -10.84
N THR A 316 -24.85 9.95 -12.16
CA THR A 316 -26.02 9.55 -12.94
C THR A 316 -25.68 8.35 -13.82
N GLU A 317 -26.68 7.74 -14.46
CA GLU A 317 -26.47 6.61 -15.39
C GLU A 317 -25.57 7.00 -16.57
N THR A 318 -25.65 8.25 -17.02
CA THR A 318 -24.91 8.75 -18.18
C THR A 318 -23.64 9.51 -17.82
N SER A 319 -23.44 9.91 -16.55
CA SER A 319 -22.21 10.57 -16.13
C SER A 319 -21.02 9.60 -16.16
N VAL A 320 -19.85 10.12 -16.51
CA VAL A 320 -18.61 9.33 -16.43
C VAL A 320 -18.22 9.04 -14.97
N ALA A 321 -18.61 9.92 -14.04
CA ALA A 321 -18.38 9.71 -12.62
C ALA A 321 -19.13 8.48 -12.09
N GLY A 322 -18.50 7.75 -11.19
CA GLY A 322 -19.14 6.63 -10.50
C GLY A 322 -18.26 5.41 -10.30
N GLN A 323 -18.86 4.40 -9.71
CA GLN A 323 -18.25 3.06 -9.54
C GLN A 323 -18.53 2.20 -10.78
N TYR A 324 -17.52 1.48 -11.18
CA TYR A 324 -17.59 0.51 -12.27
C TYR A 324 -17.06 -0.84 -11.84
N TYR A 325 -17.60 -1.88 -12.45
CA TYR A 325 -17.11 -3.25 -12.32
C TYR A 325 -16.29 -3.61 -13.55
N VAL A 326 -15.12 -4.20 -13.33
CA VAL A 326 -14.29 -4.70 -14.42
C VAL A 326 -14.88 -6.02 -14.90
N ALA A 327 -15.28 -6.08 -16.17
CA ALA A 327 -15.80 -7.32 -16.76
C ALA A 327 -14.78 -8.46 -16.63
N GLU A 328 -15.28 -9.66 -16.38
CA GLU A 328 -14.48 -10.89 -16.27
C GLU A 328 -13.49 -10.90 -15.07
N ARG A 329 -13.63 -9.93 -14.14
CA ARG A 329 -12.78 -9.82 -12.94
C ARG A 329 -13.63 -9.40 -11.72
N SER A 330 -13.10 -9.58 -10.53
CA SER A 330 -13.76 -9.17 -9.29
C SER A 330 -13.44 -7.75 -8.83
N TYR A 331 -12.73 -6.98 -9.66
CA TYR A 331 -12.24 -5.65 -9.31
C TYR A 331 -13.24 -4.55 -9.61
N LYS A 332 -13.08 -3.44 -8.88
CA LYS A 332 -13.83 -2.22 -9.07
C LYS A 332 -12.92 -1.10 -9.58
N VAL A 333 -13.54 -0.13 -10.21
CA VAL A 333 -12.90 1.11 -10.65
C VAL A 333 -13.83 2.25 -10.27
N TRP A 334 -13.26 3.34 -9.75
CA TRP A 334 -14.00 4.58 -9.53
C TRP A 334 -13.43 5.67 -10.42
N LEU A 335 -14.34 6.39 -11.09
CA LEU A 335 -14.03 7.59 -11.87
C LEU A 335 -14.64 8.79 -11.13
N ASP A 336 -13.84 9.82 -10.83
CA ASP A 336 -14.29 10.97 -10.06
C ASP A 336 -15.07 12.01 -10.86
N GLY A 337 -15.13 11.86 -12.18
CA GLY A 337 -15.74 12.85 -13.08
C GLY A 337 -14.80 14.01 -13.42
N ASN A 338 -13.66 14.14 -12.77
CA ASN A 338 -12.69 15.23 -12.93
C ASN A 338 -11.38 14.79 -13.57
N GLY A 339 -11.34 13.57 -14.11
CA GLY A 339 -10.20 13.04 -14.84
C GLY A 339 -9.31 12.09 -14.04
N ASN A 340 -9.74 11.65 -12.84
CA ASN A 340 -9.01 10.67 -12.06
C ASN A 340 -9.78 9.35 -11.96
N MET A 341 -9.06 8.24 -12.11
CA MET A 341 -9.56 6.88 -12.04
C MET A 341 -8.76 6.11 -10.99
N LEU A 342 -9.43 5.60 -9.97
CA LEU A 342 -8.85 4.66 -9.01
C LEU A 342 -9.17 3.23 -9.43
N TYR A 343 -8.15 2.40 -9.52
CA TYR A 343 -8.26 0.97 -9.80
C TYR A 343 -8.00 0.16 -8.53
N ASP A 344 -9.02 -0.54 -8.03
CA ASP A 344 -9.01 -1.28 -6.76
C ASP A 344 -7.96 -2.40 -6.72
N SER A 345 -7.67 -3.04 -7.86
CA SER A 345 -6.74 -4.17 -7.92
C SER A 345 -5.33 -3.83 -7.39
N ASN A 346 -4.82 -2.64 -7.71
CA ASN A 346 -3.49 -2.19 -7.31
C ASN A 346 -3.49 -0.88 -6.51
N MET A 347 -4.68 -0.37 -6.15
CA MET A 347 -4.85 0.90 -5.43
C MET A 347 -4.14 2.09 -6.10
N SER A 348 -4.03 2.05 -7.43
CA SER A 348 -3.37 3.10 -8.20
C SER A 348 -4.36 4.06 -8.80
N VAL A 349 -3.98 5.33 -8.81
CA VAL A 349 -4.72 6.38 -9.49
C VAL A 349 -4.11 6.63 -10.85
N TYR A 350 -4.97 6.68 -11.85
CA TYR A 350 -4.65 6.98 -13.24
C TYR A 350 -5.41 8.25 -13.65
N THR A 351 -4.88 8.97 -14.62
CA THR A 351 -5.63 10.09 -15.19
C THR A 351 -6.34 9.69 -16.48
N TYR A 352 -7.53 10.23 -16.69
CA TYR A 352 -8.28 9.96 -17.91
C TYR A 352 -8.88 11.24 -18.52
N VAL A 353 -9.17 11.18 -19.81
CA VAL A 353 -9.90 12.20 -20.54
C VAL A 353 -10.94 11.54 -21.44
N VAL A 354 -12.15 12.11 -21.52
CA VAL A 354 -13.19 11.67 -22.46
C VAL A 354 -13.33 12.70 -23.57
N GLU A 355 -13.13 12.27 -24.81
CA GLU A 355 -13.25 13.10 -26.02
C GLU A 355 -14.26 12.46 -26.99
N GLY A 356 -15.51 12.88 -26.93
CA GLY A 356 -16.59 12.26 -27.70
C GLY A 356 -16.79 10.80 -27.28
N ASN A 357 -16.55 9.85 -28.18
CA ASN A 357 -16.64 8.42 -27.94
C ASN A 357 -15.30 7.74 -27.64
N VAL A 358 -14.26 8.52 -27.36
CA VAL A 358 -12.93 8.01 -27.02
C VAL A 358 -12.65 8.24 -25.53
N PHE A 359 -12.23 7.17 -24.84
CA PHE A 359 -11.74 7.22 -23.47
C PHE A 359 -10.21 7.08 -23.50
N LYS A 360 -9.51 8.12 -23.07
CA LYS A 360 -8.04 8.14 -23.01
C LYS A 360 -7.60 7.95 -21.56
N LEU A 361 -6.83 6.91 -21.31
CA LEU A 361 -6.25 6.62 -19.99
C LEU A 361 -4.75 6.84 -20.05
N THR A 362 -4.20 7.59 -19.10
CA THR A 362 -2.76 7.73 -18.91
C THR A 362 -2.31 6.84 -17.76
N SER A 363 -1.44 5.90 -18.05
CA SER A 363 -0.74 5.07 -17.05
C SER A 363 0.76 5.38 -17.10
N TYR A 364 1.48 4.92 -16.08
CA TYR A 364 2.93 5.14 -15.97
C TYR A 364 3.65 3.80 -15.86
N ASP A 365 4.76 3.66 -16.55
CA ASP A 365 5.63 2.49 -16.36
C ASP A 365 6.50 2.62 -15.09
N ASP A 366 7.29 1.61 -14.79
CA ASP A 366 8.16 1.57 -13.60
C ASP A 366 9.21 2.69 -13.59
N SER A 367 9.50 3.31 -14.75
CA SER A 367 10.39 4.47 -14.87
C SER A 367 9.67 5.81 -14.67
N GLY A 368 8.35 5.79 -14.52
CA GLY A 368 7.50 6.98 -14.44
C GLY A 368 7.20 7.61 -15.82
N THR A 369 7.47 6.90 -16.91
CA THR A 369 7.13 7.38 -18.26
C THR A 369 5.63 7.25 -18.52
N PRO A 370 4.93 8.31 -18.94
CA PRO A 370 3.50 8.23 -19.23
C PRO A 370 3.20 7.49 -20.53
N HIS A 371 2.21 6.61 -20.47
CA HIS A 371 1.64 5.91 -21.62
C HIS A 371 0.15 6.25 -21.73
N VAL A 372 -0.21 6.85 -22.87
CA VAL A 372 -1.62 7.19 -23.15
C VAL A 372 -2.22 6.07 -24.00
N HIS A 373 -3.32 5.52 -23.51
CA HIS A 373 -4.07 4.45 -24.15
C HIS A 373 -5.44 4.98 -24.57
N GLU A 374 -5.77 4.80 -25.83
CA GLU A 374 -7.10 5.14 -26.34
C GLU A 374 -7.99 3.91 -26.29
N GLY A 375 -9.20 4.10 -25.82
CA GLY A 375 -10.26 3.11 -25.75
C GLY A 375 -11.60 3.70 -26.18
N LYS A 376 -12.65 2.92 -26.02
CA LYS A 376 -14.00 3.31 -26.44
C LYS A 376 -14.81 3.82 -25.25
N PHE A 377 -15.40 5.00 -25.41
CA PHE A 377 -16.42 5.50 -24.50
C PHE A 377 -17.79 5.27 -25.14
N ALA A 378 -18.51 4.27 -24.67
CA ALA A 378 -19.81 3.87 -25.20
C ALA A 378 -20.86 3.74 -24.07
N LEU A 379 -20.73 4.55 -23.03
CA LEU A 379 -21.59 4.46 -21.85
C LEU A 379 -23.05 4.78 -22.17
N GLU A 380 -23.31 5.79 -23.03
CA GLU A 380 -24.67 6.17 -23.42
C GLU A 380 -25.30 5.21 -24.45
N THR A 381 -24.49 4.53 -25.25
CA THR A 381 -24.99 3.69 -26.34
C THR A 381 -25.08 2.21 -25.97
N ASP A 382 -24.02 1.70 -25.38
CA ASP A 382 -23.83 0.27 -25.12
C ASP A 382 -23.61 -0.02 -23.62
N GLY A 383 -23.55 1.00 -22.74
CA GLY A 383 -23.45 0.86 -21.30
C GLY A 383 -22.08 0.49 -20.77
N TYR A 384 -21.00 0.62 -21.58
CA TYR A 384 -19.66 0.25 -21.16
C TYR A 384 -18.58 1.27 -21.55
N ILE A 385 -17.44 1.19 -20.87
CA ILE A 385 -16.19 1.86 -21.24
C ILE A 385 -15.14 0.77 -21.49
N GLU A 386 -14.40 0.87 -22.59
CA GLU A 386 -13.23 0.05 -22.84
C GLU A 386 -11.96 0.92 -22.84
N THR A 387 -10.94 0.49 -22.14
CA THR A 387 -9.64 1.15 -22.16
C THR A 387 -8.53 0.11 -22.05
N ALA A 388 -7.35 0.42 -22.55
CA ALA A 388 -6.15 -0.32 -22.28
C ALA A 388 -5.36 0.36 -21.16
N PHE A 389 -4.60 -0.40 -20.41
CA PHE A 389 -3.62 0.15 -19.47
C PHE A 389 -2.36 -0.72 -19.46
N TYR A 390 -1.24 -0.12 -19.10
CA TYR A 390 0.02 -0.84 -18.98
C TYR A 390 0.20 -1.36 -17.56
N SER A 391 0.28 -2.69 -17.42
CA SER A 391 0.66 -3.36 -16.19
C SER A 391 1.29 -4.69 -16.60
N TYR A 392 2.61 -4.83 -16.51
CA TYR A 392 3.38 -6.00 -17.02
C TYR A 392 3.09 -6.39 -18.49
N GLY A 393 2.55 -5.46 -19.28
CA GLY A 393 2.05 -5.64 -20.63
C GLY A 393 0.73 -4.92 -20.85
N TYR A 394 0.25 -4.92 -22.09
CA TYR A 394 -1.05 -4.32 -22.41
C TYR A 394 -2.18 -5.23 -21.91
N SER A 395 -3.06 -4.65 -21.08
CA SER A 395 -4.31 -5.26 -20.65
C SER A 395 -5.47 -4.36 -21.01
N TYR A 396 -6.61 -4.95 -21.36
CA TYR A 396 -7.84 -4.21 -21.63
C TYR A 396 -8.77 -4.31 -20.42
N LEU A 397 -9.30 -3.15 -20.01
CA LEU A 397 -10.37 -3.04 -19.03
C LEU A 397 -11.69 -2.77 -19.74
N ARG A 398 -12.71 -3.50 -19.37
CA ARG A 398 -14.08 -3.29 -19.81
C ARG A 398 -14.93 -3.03 -18.60
N LEU A 399 -15.46 -1.82 -18.51
CA LEU A 399 -16.04 -1.26 -17.31
C LEU A 399 -17.56 -1.09 -17.49
N PHE A 400 -18.33 -1.66 -16.58
CA PHE A 400 -19.78 -1.55 -16.52
C PHE A 400 -20.18 -0.90 -15.19
N LYS A 401 -21.22 -0.05 -15.18
CA LYS A 401 -21.75 0.54 -13.94
C LYS A 401 -22.41 -0.49 -13.03
N GLU A 402 -22.89 -1.60 -13.59
CA GLU A 402 -23.52 -2.69 -12.86
C GLU A 402 -22.63 -3.92 -12.85
N LYS A 403 -22.70 -4.67 -11.76
CA LYS A 403 -22.07 -6.00 -11.68
C LYS A 403 -22.96 -6.98 -12.41
N LEU A 404 -22.59 -7.31 -13.63
CA LEU A 404 -23.35 -8.22 -14.48
C LEU A 404 -22.87 -9.66 -14.35
N GLU A 405 -23.81 -10.62 -14.27
CA GLU A 405 -23.48 -12.01 -14.54
C GLU A 405 -23.13 -12.19 -16.02
N TYR A 406 -22.15 -13.06 -16.29
CA TYR A 406 -21.73 -13.35 -17.65
C TYR A 406 -21.37 -14.82 -17.82
N THR A 407 -21.33 -15.26 -19.07
CA THR A 407 -20.77 -16.56 -19.49
C THR A 407 -19.86 -16.33 -20.69
N THR A 408 -18.84 -17.17 -20.85
CA THR A 408 -17.89 -17.04 -21.95
C THR A 408 -17.80 -18.33 -22.77
N VAL A 409 -17.55 -18.19 -24.07
CA VAL A 409 -17.22 -19.28 -24.96
C VAL A 409 -16.06 -18.91 -25.88
N SER A 410 -15.17 -19.86 -26.14
CA SER A 410 -14.16 -19.70 -27.19
C SER A 410 -14.72 -20.18 -28.52
N PHE A 411 -14.56 -19.38 -29.57
CA PHE A 411 -15.05 -19.70 -30.90
C PHE A 411 -14.06 -19.30 -31.99
N LYS A 412 -14.26 -19.84 -33.20
CA LYS A 412 -13.52 -19.44 -34.39
C LYS A 412 -14.44 -18.77 -35.39
N LEU A 413 -13.93 -17.66 -35.94
CA LEU A 413 -14.53 -16.91 -37.03
C LEU A 413 -13.43 -16.49 -37.98
N ASP A 414 -13.54 -16.82 -39.28
CA ASP A 414 -12.54 -16.53 -40.31
C ASP A 414 -11.10 -16.98 -39.91
N ASP A 415 -10.97 -18.20 -39.41
CA ASP A 415 -9.73 -18.84 -38.94
C ASP A 415 -9.05 -18.14 -37.71
N LYS A 416 -9.67 -17.12 -37.12
CA LYS A 416 -9.21 -16.47 -35.91
C LYS A 416 -9.97 -16.97 -34.68
N SER A 417 -9.27 -17.12 -33.59
CA SER A 417 -9.86 -17.49 -32.30
C SER A 417 -10.29 -16.25 -31.52
N TYR A 418 -11.51 -16.30 -31.00
CA TYR A 418 -12.10 -15.25 -30.18
C TYR A 418 -12.65 -15.82 -28.88
N THR A 419 -12.76 -14.98 -27.87
CA THR A 419 -13.60 -15.20 -26.70
C THR A 419 -14.86 -14.36 -26.85
N LEU A 420 -16.03 -14.99 -26.74
CA LEU A 420 -17.32 -14.32 -26.65
C LEU A 420 -17.71 -14.23 -25.18
N ALA A 421 -18.04 -13.04 -24.71
CA ALA A 421 -18.66 -12.81 -23.42
C ALA A 421 -20.13 -12.39 -23.61
N ILE A 422 -21.03 -13.08 -22.94
CA ILE A 422 -22.48 -12.87 -22.99
C ILE A 422 -22.93 -12.48 -21.59
N PHE A 423 -23.58 -11.32 -21.45
CA PHE A 423 -24.01 -10.76 -20.17
C PHE A 423 -25.51 -10.91 -19.94
N GLU A 424 -25.93 -10.90 -18.68
CA GLU A 424 -27.34 -11.06 -18.29
C GLU A 424 -28.24 -9.93 -18.82
N ASN A 425 -27.70 -8.73 -19.05
CA ASN A 425 -28.41 -7.63 -19.74
C ASN A 425 -28.54 -7.85 -21.25
N LYS A 426 -28.17 -9.05 -21.74
CA LYS A 426 -28.18 -9.50 -23.15
C LYS A 426 -27.13 -8.85 -24.04
N PHE A 427 -26.29 -7.98 -23.51
CA PHE A 427 -25.15 -7.44 -24.25
C PHE A 427 -24.10 -8.53 -24.49
N VAL A 428 -23.46 -8.45 -25.65
CA VAL A 428 -22.45 -9.41 -26.07
C VAL A 428 -21.27 -8.67 -26.66
N TYR A 429 -20.07 -9.12 -26.35
CA TYR A 429 -18.89 -8.72 -27.09
C TYR A 429 -17.96 -9.90 -27.36
N ALA A 430 -17.15 -9.77 -28.42
CA ALA A 430 -16.12 -10.73 -28.74
C ALA A 430 -14.78 -10.06 -28.91
N TYR A 431 -13.73 -10.70 -28.40
CA TYR A 431 -12.36 -10.19 -28.43
C TYR A 431 -11.34 -11.32 -28.61
N GLN A 432 -10.17 -10.98 -29.15
CA GLN A 432 -9.00 -11.86 -29.11
C GLN A 432 -8.23 -11.60 -27.81
N TYR A 433 -7.61 -12.65 -27.28
CA TYR A 433 -6.82 -12.51 -26.05
C TYR A 433 -5.82 -11.35 -26.14
N GLY A 434 -5.85 -10.45 -25.13
CA GLY A 434 -4.98 -9.27 -25.07
C GLY A 434 -5.30 -8.16 -26.09
N GLN A 435 -6.48 -8.20 -26.75
CA GLN A 435 -6.88 -7.21 -27.75
C GLN A 435 -8.20 -6.51 -27.35
N ALA A 436 -8.44 -5.38 -28.00
CA ALA A 436 -9.71 -4.65 -27.91
C ALA A 436 -10.90 -5.51 -28.38
N ILE A 437 -12.11 -5.06 -28.03
CA ILE A 437 -13.34 -5.66 -28.54
C ILE A 437 -13.35 -5.59 -30.06
N ALA A 438 -13.49 -6.76 -30.68
CA ALA A 438 -13.56 -6.87 -32.14
C ALA A 438 -15.01 -6.77 -32.64
N TYR A 439 -15.97 -7.33 -31.92
CA TYR A 439 -17.38 -7.36 -32.28
C TYR A 439 -18.23 -7.06 -31.06
N THR A 440 -19.33 -6.32 -31.27
CA THR A 440 -20.36 -6.12 -30.26
C THR A 440 -21.71 -6.66 -30.75
N GLY A 441 -22.62 -6.96 -29.83
CA GLY A 441 -23.90 -7.47 -30.23
C GLY A 441 -24.83 -7.81 -29.09
N SER A 442 -25.71 -8.78 -29.34
CA SER A 442 -26.70 -9.20 -28.36
C SER A 442 -27.14 -10.63 -28.52
N VAL A 443 -27.75 -11.16 -27.47
CA VAL A 443 -28.53 -12.40 -27.49
C VAL A 443 -30.01 -12.07 -27.17
N ALA A 444 -30.91 -12.86 -27.69
CA ALA A 444 -32.34 -12.69 -27.41
C ALA A 444 -32.67 -12.99 -25.94
N ASP A 445 -32.03 -14.02 -25.38
CA ASP A 445 -32.25 -14.49 -24.02
C ASP A 445 -30.94 -15.03 -23.44
N TYR A 446 -30.43 -14.38 -22.39
CA TYR A 446 -29.20 -14.75 -21.70
C TYR A 446 -29.30 -16.13 -21.02
N ALA A 447 -30.42 -16.40 -20.35
CA ALA A 447 -30.58 -17.67 -19.62
C ALA A 447 -30.64 -18.88 -20.58
N ALA A 448 -31.31 -18.67 -21.70
CA ALA A 448 -31.36 -19.71 -22.76
C ALA A 448 -29.96 -19.92 -23.37
N ALA A 449 -29.24 -18.86 -23.72
CA ALA A 449 -27.87 -18.97 -24.24
C ALA A 449 -26.92 -19.63 -23.22
N LYS A 450 -26.97 -19.26 -21.96
CA LYS A 450 -26.16 -19.86 -20.87
C LYS A 450 -26.48 -21.36 -20.72
N ALA A 451 -27.74 -21.74 -20.77
CA ALA A 451 -28.16 -23.15 -20.70
C ALA A 451 -27.67 -23.94 -21.92
N ALA A 452 -27.85 -23.43 -23.15
CA ALA A 452 -27.38 -24.05 -24.37
C ALA A 452 -25.85 -24.24 -24.38
N ILE A 453 -25.08 -23.23 -23.92
CA ILE A 453 -23.63 -23.33 -23.76
C ILE A 453 -23.26 -24.48 -22.81
N ALA A 454 -23.92 -24.53 -21.65
CA ALA A 454 -23.68 -25.59 -20.66
C ALA A 454 -24.02 -27.01 -21.20
N ALA A 455 -25.08 -27.10 -21.99
CA ALA A 455 -25.51 -28.34 -22.61
C ALA A 455 -24.76 -28.69 -23.92
N LYS A 456 -23.94 -27.76 -24.43
CA LYS A 456 -23.27 -27.86 -25.75
C LYS A 456 -24.28 -27.99 -26.91
N GLU A 457 -25.37 -27.26 -26.77
CA GLU A 457 -26.45 -27.17 -27.77
C GLU A 457 -26.35 -25.84 -28.54
N ASP A 458 -26.91 -25.81 -29.75
CA ASP A 458 -26.90 -24.63 -30.61
C ASP A 458 -27.63 -23.46 -29.98
N PHE A 459 -27.06 -22.23 -30.13
CA PHE A 459 -27.70 -21.00 -29.76
C PHE A 459 -27.47 -19.90 -30.79
N GLU A 460 -28.31 -18.86 -30.75
CA GLU A 460 -28.18 -17.72 -31.64
C GLU A 460 -27.56 -16.51 -30.94
N VAL A 461 -26.69 -15.83 -31.67
CA VAL A 461 -26.07 -14.59 -31.26
C VAL A 461 -26.00 -13.61 -32.41
N THR A 462 -26.26 -12.36 -32.16
CA THR A 462 -26.04 -11.27 -33.12
C THR A 462 -24.72 -10.60 -32.85
N LEU A 463 -23.85 -10.50 -33.86
CA LEU A 463 -22.60 -9.76 -33.80
C LEU A 463 -22.56 -8.77 -34.95
N ASP A 464 -22.34 -7.48 -34.63
CA ASP A 464 -22.33 -6.35 -35.59
C ASP A 464 -23.50 -6.39 -36.60
N GLY A 465 -24.70 -6.71 -36.08
CA GLY A 465 -25.91 -6.78 -36.86
C GLY A 465 -26.13 -8.10 -37.65
N THR A 466 -25.16 -8.99 -37.69
CA THR A 466 -25.29 -10.29 -38.33
C THR A 466 -25.68 -11.34 -37.32
N VAL A 467 -26.73 -12.09 -37.59
CA VAL A 467 -27.17 -13.21 -36.74
C VAL A 467 -26.35 -14.47 -37.11
N TYR A 468 -25.77 -15.08 -36.09
CA TYR A 468 -25.04 -16.33 -36.21
C TYR A 468 -25.74 -17.43 -35.45
N THR A 469 -25.67 -18.66 -35.97
CA THR A 469 -25.90 -19.87 -35.20
C THR A 469 -24.56 -20.35 -34.68
N ALA A 470 -24.43 -20.45 -33.36
CA ALA A 470 -23.28 -21.02 -32.67
C ALA A 470 -23.52 -22.48 -32.44
N SER A 471 -22.67 -23.37 -32.98
CA SER A 471 -22.74 -24.82 -32.84
C SER A 471 -21.45 -25.37 -32.24
N TYR A 472 -21.57 -26.30 -31.30
CA TYR A 472 -20.42 -26.90 -30.62
C TYR A 472 -19.88 -28.08 -31.44
N ASP A 473 -18.62 -28.06 -31.77
CA ASP A 473 -17.89 -29.14 -32.40
C ASP A 473 -17.15 -29.99 -31.34
N SER A 474 -17.60 -31.24 -31.15
CA SER A 474 -17.01 -32.15 -30.18
C SER A 474 -15.61 -32.64 -30.56
N ASP A 475 -15.24 -32.59 -31.82
CA ASP A 475 -13.94 -33.07 -32.31
C ASP A 475 -12.85 -32.03 -32.09
N SER A 476 -13.16 -30.75 -32.28
CA SER A 476 -12.25 -29.62 -32.05
C SER A 476 -12.40 -28.98 -30.68
N TRP A 477 -13.39 -29.35 -29.89
CA TRP A 477 -13.73 -28.77 -28.58
C TRP A 477 -13.94 -27.23 -28.63
N ALA A 478 -14.47 -26.77 -29.76
CA ALA A 478 -14.65 -25.35 -30.03
C ALA A 478 -16.05 -25.07 -30.58
N TRP A 479 -16.49 -23.83 -30.42
CA TRP A 479 -17.70 -23.34 -31.07
C TRP A 479 -17.38 -22.79 -32.44
N THR A 480 -18.25 -23.05 -33.38
CA THR A 480 -18.22 -22.51 -34.76
C THR A 480 -19.43 -21.61 -34.97
N PHE A 481 -19.23 -20.47 -35.62
CA PHE A 481 -20.25 -19.46 -35.84
C PHE A 481 -20.59 -19.42 -37.34
N THR A 482 -21.81 -19.80 -37.70
CA THR A 482 -22.30 -19.79 -39.07
C THR A 482 -23.31 -18.67 -39.23
N PRO A 483 -23.11 -17.70 -40.15
CA PRO A 483 -24.11 -16.67 -40.39
C PRO A 483 -25.42 -17.22 -40.88
N LYS A 484 -26.52 -16.75 -40.34
CA LYS A 484 -27.87 -17.02 -40.83
C LYS A 484 -28.11 -16.18 -42.08
N SER A 485 -28.47 -16.84 -43.15
CA SER A 485 -28.86 -16.24 -44.45
C SER A 485 -30.21 -15.55 -44.36
#